data_478fd79b89bb97de6bfc8200e89eefa2
#
_entry.id   478fd79b89bb97de6bfc8200e89eefa2
#
_cell.length_a   1.000
_cell.length_b   1.000
_cell.length_c   1.000
_cell.angle_alpha   90.00
_cell.angle_beta   90.00
_cell.angle_gamma   90.00
#
_symmetry.space_group_name_H-M   'P 1'
#
loop_
_entity.id
_entity.type
_entity.pdbx_description
1 polymer ?
#
loop_
_entity_poly.entity_id
_entity_poly.type
_entity_poly.pdbx_seq_one_letter_code
_entity_poly.pdbx_strand_id
1 'polypeptide(L)'
;MGDIQKRLDNVRQMIQSQDFLEGKGLSNEVNIRIFCYEPRDEMAVRHFIEQLSTDLTLECQLRICNLYQIFLKICEDMDILDAIPDMEEEDGHDYLLEQLQSTIGVDEIVQKIQSEPFQPGEVLVLTGVGEAFPFMRIHTLLEASLFAERPVLVFYPGTFNDQQLRLFNCLKPNNYYRAFNVV
;
A
#
# COMPACT_ATOMS: atom_id res chain seq x y z
N MET A 1 18.18 -15.75 0.62
CA MET A 1 17.52 -15.49 1.92
C MET A 1 18.19 -14.36 2.74
N GLY A 2 19.53 -14.24 2.76
CA GLY A 2 20.17 -13.22 3.62
C GLY A 2 19.95 -11.76 3.24
N ASP A 3 19.67 -11.44 1.99
CA ASP A 3 19.53 -10.03 1.56
C ASP A 3 18.16 -9.43 1.91
N ILE A 4 17.06 -10.14 1.64
CA ILE A 4 15.73 -9.64 1.95
C ILE A 4 15.53 -9.45 3.46
N GLN A 5 16.02 -10.38 4.30
CA GLN A 5 15.90 -10.26 5.75
C GLN A 5 16.61 -9.01 6.28
N LYS A 6 17.85 -8.77 5.84
CA LYS A 6 18.61 -7.57 6.21
C LYS A 6 17.88 -6.28 5.80
N ARG A 7 17.29 -6.26 4.60
CA ARG A 7 16.51 -5.12 4.12
C ARG A 7 15.25 -4.91 4.95
N LEU A 8 14.56 -5.98 5.36
CA LEU A 8 13.40 -5.90 6.25
C LEU A 8 13.79 -5.40 7.66
N ASP A 9 14.95 -5.82 8.16
CA ASP A 9 15.49 -5.28 9.43
C ASP A 9 15.77 -3.77 9.32
N ASN A 10 16.27 -3.30 8.17
CA ASN A 10 16.44 -1.86 7.91
C ASN A 10 15.09 -1.12 7.90
N VAL A 11 14.03 -1.71 7.32
CA VAL A 11 12.68 -1.15 7.37
C VAL A 11 12.22 -0.99 8.82
N ARG A 12 12.41 -2.00 9.66
CA ARG A 12 12.05 -1.96 11.08
C ARG A 12 12.77 -0.83 11.84
N GLN A 13 14.03 -0.58 11.53
CA GLN A 13 14.78 0.54 12.11
C GLN A 13 14.29 1.89 11.57
N MET A 14 14.05 1.97 10.26
CA MET A 14 13.62 3.19 9.59
C MET A 14 12.27 3.69 10.10
N ILE A 15 11.25 2.81 10.29
CA ILE A 15 9.91 3.21 10.75
C ILE A 15 9.90 3.79 12.16
N GLN A 16 10.93 3.56 12.95
CA GLN A 16 11.09 4.08 14.32
C GLN A 16 12.04 5.28 14.35
N SER A 17 12.65 5.65 13.23
CA SER A 17 13.58 6.78 13.18
C SER A 17 12.83 8.11 13.28
N GLN A 18 13.41 9.04 14.02
CA GLN A 18 12.84 10.38 14.19
C GLN A 18 12.72 11.12 12.84
N ASP A 19 13.64 10.90 11.91
CA ASP A 19 13.62 11.51 10.58
C ASP A 19 12.41 11.05 9.77
N PHE A 20 12.01 9.77 9.88
CA PHE A 20 10.81 9.25 9.24
C PHE A 20 9.54 9.70 9.96
N LEU A 21 9.49 9.58 11.28
CA LEU A 21 8.27 9.91 12.05
C LEU A 21 7.92 11.40 11.98
N GLU A 22 8.90 12.29 11.98
CA GLU A 22 8.72 13.74 11.94
C GLU A 22 8.85 14.34 10.54
N GLY A 23 9.20 13.54 9.52
CA GLY A 23 9.44 14.02 8.15
C GLY A 23 10.58 15.04 8.05
N LYS A 24 11.61 14.93 8.91
CA LYS A 24 12.75 15.86 8.89
C LYS A 24 13.53 15.76 7.58
N GLY A 25 13.88 16.92 7.04
CA GLY A 25 14.67 17.04 5.80
C GLY A 25 13.86 17.00 4.50
N LEU A 26 12.53 16.91 4.58
CA LEU A 26 11.64 16.84 3.42
C LEU A 26 11.06 18.19 2.99
N SER A 27 11.83 19.26 2.95
CA SER A 27 11.44 20.62 2.50
C SER A 27 10.25 20.67 1.51
N ASN A 28 9.02 20.51 1.91
CA ASN A 28 7.77 20.45 1.13
C ASN A 28 7.51 19.11 0.37
N GLU A 29 8.25 18.05 0.60
CA GLU A 29 8.00 16.73 0.01
C GLU A 29 7.15 15.88 0.94
N VAL A 30 6.35 14.98 0.34
CA VAL A 30 5.54 14.03 1.11
C VAL A 30 6.43 12.95 1.74
N ASN A 31 6.06 12.51 2.94
CA ASN A 31 6.83 11.50 3.67
C ASN A 31 6.37 10.08 3.31
N ILE A 32 6.53 9.71 2.05
CA ILE A 32 6.19 8.39 1.54
C ILE A 32 7.47 7.61 1.26
N ARG A 33 7.59 6.43 1.86
CA ARG A 33 8.67 5.48 1.64
C ARG A 33 8.12 4.24 0.93
N ILE A 34 8.81 3.76 -0.10
CA ILE A 34 8.43 2.56 -0.84
C ILE A 34 9.52 1.51 -0.62
N PHE A 35 9.15 0.39 -0.02
CA PHE A 35 9.97 -0.80 0.09
C PHE A 35 9.65 -1.73 -1.07
N CYS A 36 10.54 -1.73 -2.07
CA CYS A 36 10.41 -2.63 -3.21
C CYS A 36 11.02 -4.00 -2.91
N TYR A 37 10.39 -5.05 -3.37
CA TYR A 37 10.89 -6.43 -3.22
C TYR A 37 10.55 -7.27 -4.45
N GLU A 38 11.35 -8.31 -4.68
CA GLU A 38 11.05 -9.28 -5.73
C GLU A 38 9.77 -10.05 -5.42
N PRO A 39 8.86 -10.26 -6.37
CA PRO A 39 7.61 -11.00 -6.13
C PRO A 39 7.79 -12.37 -5.48
N ARG A 40 8.91 -13.04 -5.71
CA ARG A 40 9.25 -14.33 -5.08
C ARG A 40 9.48 -14.23 -3.57
N ASP A 41 9.75 -13.03 -3.06
CA ASP A 41 10.00 -12.78 -1.63
C ASP A 41 8.72 -12.42 -0.86
N GLU A 42 7.55 -12.43 -1.53
CA GLU A 42 6.23 -12.08 -0.99
C GLU A 42 5.95 -12.73 0.37
N MET A 43 6.22 -14.03 0.51
CA MET A 43 5.95 -14.77 1.75
C MET A 43 6.84 -14.30 2.91
N ALA A 44 8.09 -13.94 2.64
CA ALA A 44 8.99 -13.38 3.66
C ALA A 44 8.52 -11.99 4.10
N VAL A 45 8.05 -11.17 3.15
CA VAL A 45 7.50 -9.84 3.42
C VAL A 45 6.20 -9.94 4.24
N ARG A 46 5.27 -10.82 3.88
CA ARG A 46 4.03 -11.06 4.64
C ARG A 46 4.33 -11.47 6.08
N HIS A 47 5.22 -12.43 6.26
CA HIS A 47 5.62 -12.86 7.60
C HIS A 47 6.23 -11.73 8.42
N PHE A 48 7.05 -10.88 7.81
CA PHE A 48 7.59 -9.69 8.47
C PHE A 48 6.48 -8.71 8.87
N ILE A 49 5.50 -8.44 7.99
CA ILE A 49 4.36 -7.58 8.29
C ILE A 49 3.52 -8.14 9.46
N GLU A 50 3.29 -9.45 9.50
CA GLU A 50 2.63 -10.11 10.62
C GLU A 50 3.39 -9.92 11.93
N GLN A 51 4.72 -10.07 11.89
CA GLN A 51 5.56 -9.81 13.06
C GLN A 51 5.47 -8.34 13.52
N LEU A 52 5.52 -7.38 12.59
CA LEU A 52 5.37 -5.96 12.91
C LEU A 52 4.01 -5.65 13.55
N SER A 53 2.93 -6.29 13.08
CA SER A 53 1.58 -6.04 13.58
C SER A 53 1.38 -6.45 15.04
N THR A 54 2.20 -7.36 15.55
CA THR A 54 2.14 -7.90 16.90
C THR A 54 3.29 -7.47 17.81
N ASP A 55 4.21 -6.67 17.27
CA ASP A 55 5.43 -6.28 17.97
C ASP A 55 5.19 -5.12 18.96
N LEU A 56 5.08 -5.48 20.22
CA LEU A 56 4.89 -4.52 21.31
C LEU A 56 6.16 -3.72 21.67
N THR A 57 7.29 -4.00 21.04
CA THR A 57 8.56 -3.28 21.29
C THR A 57 8.77 -2.11 20.35
N LEU A 58 7.87 -1.89 19.39
CA LEU A 58 7.93 -0.74 18.50
C LEU A 58 7.64 0.56 19.29
N GLU A 59 8.45 1.58 19.01
CA GLU A 59 8.29 2.92 19.61
C GLU A 59 7.23 3.77 18.87
N CYS A 60 6.69 3.27 17.76
CA CYS A 60 5.65 3.92 16.95
C CYS A 60 4.41 3.04 16.83
N GLN A 61 3.27 3.67 16.59
CA GLN A 61 2.03 2.96 16.27
C GLN A 61 1.93 2.77 14.77
N LEU A 62 1.50 1.59 14.34
CA LEU A 62 1.32 1.24 12.93
C LEU A 62 -0.16 1.02 12.63
N ARG A 63 -0.64 1.65 11.56
CA ARG A 63 -1.89 1.29 10.91
C ARG A 63 -1.58 0.52 9.64
N ILE A 64 -1.74 -0.79 9.69
CA ILE A 64 -1.47 -1.66 8.55
C ILE A 64 -2.75 -1.84 7.75
N CYS A 65 -2.74 -1.37 6.50
CA CYS A 65 -3.85 -1.42 5.58
C CYS A 65 -3.50 -2.31 4.38
N ASN A 66 -4.11 -3.47 4.29
CA ASN A 66 -4.05 -4.29 3.08
C ASN A 66 -5.07 -3.77 2.07
N LEU A 67 -4.59 -3.25 0.96
CA LEU A 67 -5.41 -2.56 -0.05
C LEU A 67 -6.44 -3.50 -0.70
N TYR A 68 -6.10 -4.77 -0.91
CA TYR A 68 -7.05 -5.73 -1.45
C TYR A 68 -8.16 -6.06 -0.46
N GLN A 69 -7.82 -6.21 0.83
CA GLN A 69 -8.83 -6.42 1.87
C GLN A 69 -9.74 -5.19 2.04
N ILE A 70 -9.20 -3.99 1.89
CA ILE A 70 -9.99 -2.76 1.87
C ILE A 70 -10.96 -2.76 0.71
N PHE A 71 -10.49 -3.11 -0.49
CA PHE A 71 -11.34 -3.22 -1.68
C PHE A 71 -12.50 -4.22 -1.46
N LEU A 72 -12.21 -5.41 -0.93
CA LEU A 72 -13.24 -6.42 -0.63
C LEU A 72 -14.26 -5.92 0.41
N LYS A 73 -13.80 -5.22 1.45
CA LYS A 73 -14.69 -4.62 2.44
C LYS A 73 -15.60 -3.53 1.86
N ILE A 74 -15.12 -2.77 0.89
CA ILE A 74 -15.95 -1.79 0.18
C ILE A 74 -17.02 -2.51 -0.64
N CYS A 75 -16.66 -3.60 -1.35
CA CYS A 75 -17.63 -4.43 -2.07
C CYS A 75 -18.69 -5.02 -1.13
N GLU A 76 -18.27 -5.45 0.08
CA GLU A 76 -19.18 -5.95 1.13
C GLU A 76 -20.11 -4.84 1.63
N ASP A 77 -19.60 -3.65 1.95
CA ASP A 77 -20.41 -2.50 2.38
C ASP A 77 -21.41 -2.04 1.32
N MET A 78 -21.13 -2.28 0.05
CA MET A 78 -22.01 -1.99 -1.08
C MET A 78 -22.99 -3.12 -1.41
N ASP A 79 -22.96 -4.23 -0.67
CA ASP A 79 -23.75 -5.44 -0.91
C ASP A 79 -23.55 -6.06 -2.32
N ILE A 80 -22.34 -5.88 -2.90
CA ILE A 80 -22.03 -6.41 -4.26
C ILE A 80 -21.08 -7.61 -4.22
N LEU A 81 -20.42 -7.88 -3.09
CA LEU A 81 -19.36 -8.91 -3.02
C LEU A 81 -19.87 -10.29 -3.46
N ASP A 82 -21.02 -10.70 -2.97
CA ASP A 82 -21.62 -12.01 -3.29
C ASP A 82 -22.16 -12.08 -4.73
N ALA A 83 -22.44 -10.94 -5.35
CA ALA A 83 -22.94 -10.86 -6.73
C ALA A 83 -21.81 -10.89 -7.79
N ILE A 84 -20.56 -10.66 -7.40
CA ILE A 84 -19.41 -10.59 -8.32
C ILE A 84 -19.27 -11.85 -9.20
N PRO A 85 -19.40 -13.11 -8.68
CA PRO A 85 -19.29 -14.29 -9.52
C PRO A 85 -20.37 -14.37 -10.59
N ASP A 86 -21.61 -14.03 -10.26
CA ASP A 86 -22.73 -14.05 -11.19
C ASP A 86 -22.57 -12.95 -12.25
N MET A 87 -22.11 -11.74 -11.85
CA MET A 87 -21.81 -10.64 -12.79
C MET A 87 -20.70 -11.01 -13.76
N GLU A 88 -19.65 -11.71 -13.29
CA GLU A 88 -18.57 -12.19 -14.16
C GLU A 88 -19.06 -13.23 -15.17
N GLU A 89 -19.93 -14.15 -14.75
CA GLU A 89 -20.51 -15.16 -15.63
C GLU A 89 -21.44 -14.56 -16.69
N GLU A 90 -22.22 -13.55 -16.33
CA GLU A 90 -23.21 -12.92 -17.23
C GLU A 90 -22.54 -11.93 -18.20
N ASP A 91 -21.66 -11.05 -17.70
CA ASP A 91 -21.15 -9.90 -18.44
C ASP A 91 -19.68 -10.05 -18.88
N GLY A 92 -18.98 -11.02 -18.30
CA GLY A 92 -17.56 -11.28 -18.55
C GLY A 92 -16.61 -10.42 -17.66
N HIS A 93 -15.39 -10.93 -17.51
CA HIS A 93 -14.40 -10.35 -16.58
C HIS A 93 -13.96 -8.94 -16.95
N ASP A 94 -13.85 -8.60 -18.25
CA ASP A 94 -13.42 -7.25 -18.67
C ASP A 94 -14.46 -6.18 -18.31
N TYR A 95 -15.73 -6.48 -18.53
CA TYR A 95 -16.82 -5.58 -18.18
C TYR A 95 -16.94 -5.43 -16.65
N LEU A 96 -16.91 -6.53 -15.92
CA LEU A 96 -16.91 -6.51 -14.45
C LEU A 96 -15.76 -5.66 -13.89
N LEU A 97 -14.53 -5.83 -14.42
CA LEU A 97 -13.39 -5.04 -14.00
C LEU A 97 -13.61 -3.54 -14.21
N GLU A 98 -14.13 -3.14 -15.39
CA GLU A 98 -14.45 -1.74 -15.69
C GLU A 98 -15.50 -1.18 -14.74
N GLN A 99 -16.55 -1.95 -14.42
CA GLN A 99 -17.58 -1.56 -13.46
C GLN A 99 -17.00 -1.38 -12.05
N LEU A 100 -16.21 -2.32 -11.58
CA LEU A 100 -15.58 -2.23 -10.25
C LEU A 100 -14.61 -1.04 -10.16
N GLN A 101 -13.79 -0.80 -11.19
CA GLN A 101 -12.88 0.35 -11.23
C GLN A 101 -13.61 1.70 -11.30
N SER A 102 -14.79 1.76 -11.93
CA SER A 102 -15.59 2.98 -12.00
C SER A 102 -16.38 3.25 -10.71
N THR A 103 -16.72 2.19 -9.98
CA THR A 103 -17.51 2.26 -8.75
C THR A 103 -16.64 2.50 -7.51
N ILE A 104 -15.48 1.86 -7.44
CA ILE A 104 -14.56 1.93 -6.30
C ILE A 104 -13.30 2.68 -6.75
N GLY A 105 -13.33 3.99 -6.58
CA GLY A 105 -12.21 4.88 -6.89
C GLY A 105 -11.29 5.17 -5.69
N VAL A 106 -10.44 6.17 -5.87
CA VAL A 106 -9.52 6.62 -4.82
C VAL A 106 -10.26 7.12 -3.59
N ASP A 107 -11.36 7.83 -3.79
CA ASP A 107 -12.13 8.46 -2.71
C ASP A 107 -12.74 7.41 -1.77
N GLU A 108 -13.34 6.35 -2.31
CA GLU A 108 -13.91 5.24 -1.53
C GLU A 108 -12.85 4.54 -0.69
N ILE A 109 -11.66 4.33 -1.27
CA ILE A 109 -10.54 3.69 -0.56
C ILE A 109 -10.01 4.60 0.53
N VAL A 110 -9.81 5.89 0.26
CA VAL A 110 -9.37 6.87 1.25
C VAL A 110 -10.38 6.98 2.40
N GLN A 111 -11.67 7.06 2.10
CA GLN A 111 -12.72 7.06 3.12
C GLN A 111 -12.69 5.81 3.98
N LYS A 112 -12.48 4.63 3.38
CA LYS A 112 -12.39 3.38 4.12
C LYS A 112 -11.15 3.32 5.03
N ILE A 113 -10.00 3.81 4.56
CA ILE A 113 -8.77 3.94 5.38
C ILE A 113 -9.00 4.89 6.56
N GLN A 114 -9.77 5.96 6.34
CA GLN A 114 -10.08 6.98 7.34
C GLN A 114 -11.31 6.66 8.21
N SER A 115 -11.96 5.51 8.01
CA SER A 115 -13.18 5.16 8.77
C SER A 115 -12.96 5.15 10.28
N GLU A 116 -11.73 4.92 10.72
CA GLU A 116 -11.30 5.10 12.09
C GLU A 116 -10.33 6.30 12.19
N PRO A 117 -10.46 7.16 13.23
CA PRO A 117 -9.56 8.30 13.39
C PRO A 117 -8.11 7.85 13.59
N PHE A 118 -7.19 8.54 12.94
CA PHE A 118 -5.76 8.30 13.12
C PHE A 118 -5.28 8.82 14.47
N GLN A 119 -4.37 8.07 15.09
CA GLN A 119 -3.68 8.52 16.30
C GLN A 119 -2.50 9.44 15.94
N PRO A 120 -2.15 10.41 16.81
CA PRO A 120 -0.97 11.23 16.62
C PRO A 120 0.30 10.38 16.51
N GLY A 121 1.13 10.61 15.45
CA GLY A 121 2.36 9.87 15.23
C GLY A 121 2.17 8.45 14.65
N GLU A 122 0.96 8.08 14.27
CA GLU A 122 0.67 6.79 13.65
C GLU A 122 1.24 6.72 12.24
N VAL A 123 1.98 5.67 11.94
CA VAL A 123 2.53 5.36 10.63
C VAL A 123 1.52 4.56 9.82
N LEU A 124 1.18 5.02 8.62
CA LEU A 124 0.34 4.27 7.70
C LEU A 124 1.20 3.30 6.88
N VAL A 125 0.89 2.02 6.98
CA VAL A 125 1.57 0.96 6.23
C VAL A 125 0.61 0.36 5.22
N LEU A 126 0.93 0.50 3.92
CA LEU A 126 0.14 -0.03 2.83
C LEU A 126 0.73 -1.35 2.33
N THR A 127 -0.11 -2.37 2.26
CA THR A 127 0.23 -3.73 1.80
C THR A 127 -0.78 -4.22 0.78
N GLY A 128 -0.59 -5.40 0.20
CA GLY A 128 -1.56 -5.98 -0.76
C GLY A 128 -1.62 -5.24 -2.11
N VAL A 129 -0.58 -4.48 -2.46
CA VAL A 129 -0.52 -3.68 -3.70
C VAL A 129 -0.64 -4.57 -4.94
N GLY A 130 0.03 -5.73 -4.94
CA GLY A 130 -0.02 -6.68 -6.05
C GLY A 130 -1.38 -7.34 -6.20
N GLU A 131 -2.04 -7.66 -5.09
CA GLU A 131 -3.37 -8.28 -5.07
C GLU A 131 -4.47 -7.30 -5.46
N ALA A 132 -4.32 -6.02 -5.08
CA ALA A 132 -5.26 -4.97 -5.43
C ALA A 132 -5.22 -4.60 -6.92
N PHE A 133 -4.13 -4.90 -7.64
CA PHE A 133 -4.07 -4.75 -9.09
C PHE A 133 -4.89 -5.87 -9.78
N PRO A 134 -5.70 -5.59 -10.81
CA PRO A 134 -5.83 -4.33 -11.54
C PRO A 134 -6.94 -3.39 -11.03
N PHE A 135 -7.64 -3.70 -9.94
CA PHE A 135 -8.77 -2.90 -9.44
C PHE A 135 -8.35 -1.47 -9.09
N MET A 136 -7.14 -1.31 -8.53
CA MET A 136 -6.57 0.00 -8.25
C MET A 136 -5.09 0.08 -8.62
N ARG A 137 -4.60 1.32 -8.77
CA ARG A 137 -3.18 1.61 -9.03
C ARG A 137 -2.61 2.45 -7.90
N ILE A 138 -1.58 1.94 -7.25
CA ILE A 138 -0.99 2.57 -6.07
C ILE A 138 -0.53 4.02 -6.33
N HIS A 139 0.06 4.32 -7.49
CA HIS A 139 0.55 5.67 -7.79
C HIS A 139 -0.59 6.70 -7.83
N THR A 140 -1.78 6.32 -8.32
CA THR A 140 -2.97 7.19 -8.31
C THR A 140 -3.49 7.39 -6.88
N LEU A 141 -3.51 6.31 -6.08
CA LEU A 141 -3.95 6.38 -4.69
C LEU A 141 -3.05 7.31 -3.87
N LEU A 142 -1.73 7.23 -4.02
CA LEU A 142 -0.76 8.02 -3.25
C LEU A 142 -0.78 9.53 -3.59
N GLU A 143 -1.51 9.97 -4.61
CA GLU A 143 -1.73 11.39 -4.91
C GLU A 143 -2.76 12.04 -3.98
N ALA A 144 -3.59 11.24 -3.29
CA ALA A 144 -4.57 11.78 -2.36
C ALA A 144 -3.90 12.51 -1.18
N SER A 145 -4.56 13.57 -0.69
CA SER A 145 -4.04 14.43 0.38
C SER A 145 -3.77 13.69 1.69
N LEU A 146 -4.53 12.63 1.99
CA LEU A 146 -4.30 11.76 3.15
C LEU A 146 -2.84 11.35 3.32
N PHE A 147 -2.19 10.99 2.22
CA PHE A 147 -0.81 10.45 2.24
C PHE A 147 0.26 11.54 2.35
N ALA A 148 -0.11 12.82 2.15
CA ALA A 148 0.81 13.95 2.32
C ALA A 148 0.96 14.39 3.79
N GLU A 149 0.01 14.03 4.67
CA GLU A 149 -0.09 14.57 6.02
C GLU A 149 0.59 13.68 7.09
N ARG A 150 1.13 12.53 6.70
CA ARG A 150 1.65 11.53 7.63
C ARG A 150 2.76 10.69 7.07
N PRO A 151 3.56 10.01 7.92
CA PRO A 151 4.52 9.03 7.43
C PRO A 151 3.79 7.82 6.84
N VAL A 152 4.17 7.46 5.61
CA VAL A 152 3.60 6.33 4.86
C VAL A 152 4.71 5.38 4.43
N LEU A 153 4.52 4.10 4.69
CA LEU A 153 5.34 3.01 4.17
C LEU A 153 4.51 2.13 3.23
N VAL A 154 5.01 1.90 2.02
CA VAL A 154 4.36 1.03 1.02
C VAL A 154 5.23 -0.18 0.77
N PHE A 155 4.68 -1.37 0.95
CA PHE A 155 5.30 -2.62 0.49
C PHE A 155 4.89 -2.88 -0.96
N TYR A 156 5.88 -2.87 -1.87
CA TYR A 156 5.66 -2.88 -3.30
C TYR A 156 6.37 -4.06 -3.99
N PRO A 157 5.64 -5.05 -4.51
CA PRO A 157 6.22 -6.18 -5.24
C PRO A 157 6.65 -5.75 -6.64
N GLY A 158 7.88 -5.26 -6.77
CA GLY A 158 8.40 -4.71 -8.02
C GLY A 158 9.58 -3.78 -7.81
N THR A 159 9.75 -2.81 -8.71
CA THR A 159 10.85 -1.84 -8.67
C THR A 159 10.36 -0.40 -8.66
N PHE A 160 11.13 0.46 -8.01
CA PHE A 160 10.99 1.92 -8.02
C PHE A 160 12.38 2.54 -8.22
N ASN A 161 12.51 3.42 -9.20
CA ASN A 161 13.75 4.11 -9.53
C ASN A 161 13.70 5.62 -9.27
N ASP A 162 12.93 6.05 -8.24
CA ASP A 162 12.65 7.42 -7.84
C ASP A 162 11.83 8.24 -8.85
N GLN A 163 11.45 7.64 -9.97
CA GLN A 163 10.63 8.28 -11.01
C GLN A 163 9.51 7.37 -11.50
N GLN A 164 9.73 6.06 -11.53
CA GLN A 164 8.81 5.10 -12.11
C GLN A 164 8.64 3.87 -11.22
N LEU A 165 7.40 3.51 -11.01
CA LEU A 165 6.99 2.26 -10.37
C LEU A 165 6.71 1.21 -11.44
N ARG A 166 7.28 0.01 -11.31
CA ARG A 166 7.01 -1.12 -12.18
C ARG A 166 6.58 -2.33 -11.35
N LEU A 167 5.28 -2.62 -11.36
CA LEU A 167 4.71 -3.74 -10.62
C LEU A 167 5.16 -5.07 -11.22
N PHE A 168 5.51 -6.03 -10.35
CA PHE A 168 6.00 -7.37 -10.68
C PHE A 168 7.21 -7.41 -11.63
N ASN A 169 7.92 -6.29 -11.78
CA ASN A 169 9.05 -6.11 -12.71
C ASN A 169 8.71 -6.35 -14.21
N CYS A 170 7.45 -6.57 -14.54
CA CYS A 170 7.02 -6.91 -15.91
C CYS A 170 5.90 -6.01 -16.45
N LEU A 171 5.12 -5.35 -15.61
CA LEU A 171 4.05 -4.49 -16.07
C LEU A 171 4.59 -3.14 -16.58
N LYS A 172 3.74 -2.42 -17.34
CA LYS A 172 4.09 -1.09 -17.85
C LYS A 172 4.41 -0.16 -16.67
N PRO A 173 5.55 0.56 -16.71
CA PRO A 173 5.92 1.46 -15.64
C PRO A 173 4.95 2.65 -15.55
N ASN A 174 4.70 3.12 -14.32
CA ASN A 174 3.90 4.29 -14.03
C ASN A 174 4.79 5.37 -13.40
N ASN A 175 4.64 6.61 -13.85
CA ASN A 175 5.38 7.74 -13.30
C ASN A 175 4.89 8.07 -11.90
N TYR A 176 5.81 8.22 -10.96
CA TYR A 176 5.54 8.70 -9.62
C TYR A 176 6.80 9.31 -9.01
N TYR A 177 6.73 10.57 -8.57
CA TYR A 177 7.90 11.36 -8.17
C TYR A 177 7.87 11.78 -6.69
N ARG A 178 6.83 11.38 -5.95
CA ARG A 178 6.55 11.89 -4.60
C ARG A 178 6.91 10.91 -3.48
N ALA A 179 7.80 9.96 -3.75
CA ALA A 179 8.21 8.98 -2.75
C ALA A 179 9.72 8.73 -2.80
N PHE A 180 10.23 8.12 -1.75
CA PHE A 180 11.63 7.71 -1.62
C PHE A 180 11.73 6.19 -1.53
N ASN A 181 12.73 5.62 -2.19
CA ASN A 181 13.02 4.21 -2.11
C ASN A 181 13.66 3.88 -0.74
N VAL A 182 13.23 2.77 -0.13
CA VAL A 182 13.89 2.20 1.04
C VAL A 182 14.87 1.14 0.58
N VAL A 183 16.14 1.36 0.84
CA VAL A 183 17.23 0.47 0.42
C VAL A 183 17.57 -0.54 1.51
#